data_46435b1a76354b353b141276fe8724e4
#
_entry.id   46435b1a76354b353b141276fe8724e4
#
_cell.length_a   1.000
_cell.length_b   1.000
_cell.length_c   1.000
_cell.angle_alpha   90.00
_cell.angle_beta   90.00
_cell.angle_gamma   90.00
#
_symmetry.space_group_name_H-M   'P 1'
#
loop_
_entity.id
_entity.type
_entity.pdbx_description
1 polymer ?
#
loop_
_entity_poly.entity_id
_entity_poly.type
_entity_poly.pdbx_seq_one_letter_code
_entity_poly.pdbx_strand_id
1 'polypeptide(L)'
;AIATEHEGLVPYSYDELVGVPGYGAYTASAVVSFAFGGRATVLDTNVRRLIARAESGIANCPTSVTRAERVVADALVPDEDVRAAKWAVASMELGALVCTARSPQCEVCPIRDSCRWVIDGKPDNAPARRGQPWKGTDRQCRGVIMDVVRNSPRGVMVQMALSAWPEPDQASRGLVAC
;
A
#
# COMPACT_ATOMS: atom_id res chain seq x y z
N ALA A 1 -1.50 18.41 12.90
CA ALA A 1 -0.09 18.32 12.49
C ALA A 1 0.18 19.24 11.28
N ILE A 2 -0.09 18.85 10.01
CA ILE A 2 0.31 19.67 8.83
C ILE A 2 -0.23 21.11 8.91
N ALA A 3 -1.51 21.30 9.22
CA ALA A 3 -2.11 22.64 9.31
C ALA A 3 -1.54 23.50 10.44
N THR A 4 -1.08 22.88 11.53
CA THR A 4 -0.65 23.60 12.76
C THR A 4 0.86 23.68 12.91
N GLU A 5 1.59 22.67 12.46
CA GLU A 5 3.05 22.55 12.66
C GLU A 5 3.85 22.88 11.39
N HIS A 6 3.18 22.79 10.23
CA HIS A 6 3.78 23.07 8.92
C HIS A 6 3.02 24.15 8.14
N GLU A 7 2.25 25.01 8.82
CA GLU A 7 1.51 26.13 8.20
C GLU A 7 0.61 25.74 7.02
N GLY A 8 0.15 24.50 7.00
CA GLY A 8 -0.65 23.94 5.90
C GLY A 8 0.17 23.41 4.70
N LEU A 9 1.49 23.55 4.73
CA LEU A 9 2.39 23.04 3.67
C LEU A 9 2.76 21.59 3.96
N VAL A 10 2.61 20.73 2.96
CA VAL A 10 3.03 19.32 3.07
C VAL A 10 4.56 19.26 2.99
N PRO A 11 5.27 18.69 3.99
CA PRO A 11 6.70 18.50 3.90
C PRO A 11 7.09 17.66 2.68
N TYR A 12 8.24 17.96 2.09
CA TYR A 12 8.71 17.28 0.87
C TYR A 12 9.80 16.24 1.15
N SER A 13 10.39 16.21 2.33
CA SER A 13 11.41 15.23 2.71
C SER A 13 10.81 14.01 3.42
N TYR A 14 11.43 12.85 3.20
CA TYR A 14 11.01 11.61 3.85
C TYR A 14 11.04 11.70 5.38
N ASP A 15 12.11 12.28 5.95
CA ASP A 15 12.32 12.35 7.39
C ASP A 15 11.30 13.26 8.07
N GLU A 16 10.97 14.39 7.46
CA GLU A 16 9.90 15.27 7.96
C GLU A 16 8.54 14.60 7.89
N LEU A 17 8.23 13.93 6.77
CA LEU A 17 6.95 13.23 6.58
C LEU A 17 6.75 12.11 7.58
N VAL A 18 7.78 11.31 7.88
CA VAL A 18 7.68 10.24 8.90
C VAL A 18 7.45 10.82 10.29
N GLY A 19 7.90 12.04 10.57
CA GLY A 19 7.64 12.76 11.80
C GLY A 19 6.17 13.21 11.96
N VAL A 20 5.40 13.30 10.89
CA VAL A 20 3.98 13.69 10.94
C VAL A 20 3.14 12.55 11.50
N PRO A 21 2.33 12.76 12.54
CA PRO A 21 1.45 11.74 13.09
C PRO A 21 0.54 11.09 12.03
N GLY A 22 0.55 9.77 11.97
CA GLY A 22 -0.21 8.98 11.00
C GLY A 22 0.51 8.69 9.68
N TYR A 23 1.67 9.30 9.43
CA TYR A 23 2.51 9.00 8.27
C TYR A 23 3.49 7.88 8.60
N GLY A 24 3.28 6.71 8.03
CA GLY A 24 4.26 5.63 8.08
C GLY A 24 5.25 5.69 6.91
N ALA A 25 6.25 4.81 6.94
CA ALA A 25 7.29 4.72 5.91
C ALA A 25 6.73 4.63 4.47
N TYR A 26 5.65 3.87 4.27
CA TYR A 26 4.99 3.79 2.96
C TYR A 26 4.41 5.15 2.53
N THR A 27 3.64 5.81 3.40
CA THR A 27 3.00 7.08 3.08
C THR A 27 4.04 8.16 2.79
N ALA A 28 5.09 8.26 3.61
CA ALA A 28 6.18 9.20 3.41
C ALA A 28 6.87 8.97 2.05
N SER A 29 7.26 7.72 1.74
CA SER A 29 7.87 7.38 0.45
C SER A 29 6.95 7.67 -0.74
N ALA A 30 5.66 7.38 -0.60
CA ALA A 30 4.67 7.63 -1.65
C ALA A 30 4.48 9.14 -1.92
N VAL A 31 4.43 9.96 -0.87
CA VAL A 31 4.34 11.42 -1.01
C VAL A 31 5.60 11.99 -1.68
N VAL A 32 6.79 11.61 -1.21
CA VAL A 32 8.06 12.04 -1.84
C VAL A 32 8.09 11.68 -3.31
N SER A 33 7.74 10.45 -3.66
CA SER A 33 7.84 9.96 -5.04
C SER A 33 6.74 10.50 -5.94
N PHE A 34 5.47 10.41 -5.53
CA PHE A 34 4.34 10.71 -6.41
C PHE A 34 3.94 12.19 -6.43
N ALA A 35 4.08 12.90 -5.30
CA ALA A 35 3.73 14.31 -5.23
C ALA A 35 4.89 15.23 -5.58
N PHE A 36 6.11 14.86 -5.19
CA PHE A 36 7.29 15.70 -5.36
C PHE A 36 8.29 15.19 -6.41
N GLY A 37 8.07 13.99 -6.95
CA GLY A 37 8.93 13.40 -7.98
C GLY A 37 10.33 13.01 -7.49
N GLY A 38 10.52 12.94 -6.17
CA GLY A 38 11.79 12.60 -5.55
C GLY A 38 12.07 11.09 -5.49
N ARG A 39 13.33 10.74 -5.28
CA ARG A 39 13.76 9.36 -5.09
C ARG A 39 13.28 8.83 -3.74
N ALA A 40 12.42 7.84 -3.76
CA ALA A 40 11.99 7.12 -2.56
C ALA A 40 11.61 5.67 -2.90
N THR A 41 11.85 4.76 -1.96
CA THR A 41 11.50 3.34 -2.12
C THR A 41 10.06 3.11 -1.64
N VAL A 42 9.14 3.08 -2.59
CA VAL A 42 7.72 2.88 -2.33
C VAL A 42 7.41 1.38 -2.29
N LEU A 43 7.15 0.84 -1.08
CA LEU A 43 6.90 -0.59 -0.85
C LEU A 43 5.46 -0.84 -0.41
N ASP A 44 4.53 -0.85 -1.36
CA ASP A 44 3.19 -1.38 -1.14
C ASP A 44 3.14 -2.91 -1.34
N THR A 45 2.00 -3.51 -1.09
CA THR A 45 1.82 -4.97 -1.24
C THR A 45 2.03 -5.43 -2.70
N ASN A 46 1.75 -4.59 -3.68
CA ASN A 46 1.89 -4.92 -5.10
C ASN A 46 3.36 -4.90 -5.52
N VAL A 47 4.08 -3.83 -5.18
CA VAL A 47 5.52 -3.69 -5.44
C VAL A 47 6.30 -4.79 -4.72
N ARG A 48 5.99 -5.05 -3.46
CA ARG A 48 6.64 -6.12 -2.68
C ARG A 48 6.47 -7.49 -3.33
N ARG A 49 5.25 -7.81 -3.78
CA ARG A 49 4.97 -9.07 -4.49
C ARG A 49 5.72 -9.15 -5.82
N LEU A 50 5.75 -8.05 -6.58
CA LEU A 50 6.49 -7.96 -7.83
C LEU A 50 7.96 -8.26 -7.62
N ILE A 51 8.61 -7.58 -6.67
CA ILE A 51 10.03 -7.77 -6.33
C ILE A 51 10.28 -9.19 -5.81
N ALA A 52 9.43 -9.74 -4.94
CA ALA A 52 9.57 -11.09 -4.43
C ALA A 52 9.59 -12.13 -5.57
N ARG A 53 8.75 -11.96 -6.57
CA ARG A 53 8.71 -12.84 -7.77
C ARG A 53 9.87 -12.59 -8.70
N ALA A 54 10.12 -11.33 -9.05
CA ALA A 54 11.14 -10.98 -10.04
C ALA A 54 12.56 -11.31 -9.58
N GLU A 55 12.89 -10.95 -8.34
CA GLU A 55 14.25 -11.02 -7.82
C GLU A 55 14.50 -12.28 -6.98
N SER A 56 13.52 -12.66 -6.15
CA SER A 56 13.72 -13.75 -5.19
C SER A 56 13.12 -15.09 -5.62
N GLY A 57 12.35 -15.15 -6.70
CA GLY A 57 11.67 -16.37 -7.14
C GLY A 57 10.59 -16.86 -6.17
N ILE A 58 10.08 -15.99 -5.29
CA ILE A 58 9.10 -16.33 -4.26
C ILE A 58 7.70 -15.87 -4.72
N ALA A 59 6.73 -16.80 -4.67
CA ALA A 59 5.37 -16.54 -5.13
C ALA A 59 4.69 -15.33 -4.48
N ASN A 60 5.03 -15.02 -3.22
CA ASN A 60 4.47 -13.88 -2.49
C ASN A 60 5.42 -13.38 -1.40
N CYS A 61 5.37 -12.08 -1.10
CA CYS A 61 6.19 -11.49 -0.04
C CYS A 61 5.71 -11.90 1.37
N PRO A 62 6.57 -11.82 2.41
CA PRO A 62 6.18 -11.99 3.81
C PRO A 62 5.10 -11.01 4.26
N THR A 63 4.46 -11.26 5.41
CA THR A 63 3.38 -10.40 5.93
C THR A 63 3.89 -8.99 6.26
N SER A 64 5.07 -8.88 6.87
CA SER A 64 5.71 -7.60 7.20
C SER A 64 6.96 -7.37 6.35
N VAL A 65 7.30 -6.11 6.12
CA VAL A 65 8.52 -5.71 5.40
C VAL A 65 9.75 -6.13 6.21
N THR A 66 10.63 -6.91 5.62
CA THR A 66 11.91 -7.29 6.23
C THR A 66 13.03 -6.33 5.82
N ARG A 67 14.12 -6.32 6.61
CA ARG A 67 15.32 -5.54 6.25
C ARG A 67 15.93 -6.00 4.92
N ALA A 68 15.98 -7.30 4.69
CA ALA A 68 16.51 -7.85 3.42
C ALA A 68 15.67 -7.43 2.22
N GLU A 69 14.34 -7.48 2.34
CA GLU A 69 13.42 -7.00 1.30
C GLU A 69 13.64 -5.52 0.98
N ARG A 70 13.84 -4.68 2.02
CA ARG A 70 14.12 -3.26 1.84
C ARG A 70 15.43 -3.02 1.10
N VAL A 71 16.50 -3.73 1.44
CA VAL A 71 17.81 -3.62 0.77
C VAL A 71 17.70 -3.96 -0.71
N VAL A 72 17.00 -5.04 -1.05
CA VAL A 72 16.77 -5.43 -2.45
C VAL A 72 15.96 -4.37 -3.18
N ALA A 73 14.91 -3.87 -2.56
CA ALA A 73 14.05 -2.86 -3.17
C ALA A 73 14.80 -1.52 -3.39
N ASP A 74 15.58 -1.07 -2.41
CA ASP A 74 16.39 0.16 -2.51
C ASP A 74 17.41 0.08 -3.65
N ALA A 75 18.01 -1.09 -3.85
CA ALA A 75 18.97 -1.33 -4.93
C ALA A 75 18.34 -1.30 -6.35
N LEU A 76 17.03 -1.52 -6.44
CA LEU A 76 16.30 -1.48 -7.71
C LEU A 76 15.81 -0.08 -8.09
N VAL A 77 15.75 0.85 -7.13
CA VAL A 77 15.31 2.22 -7.39
C VAL A 77 16.44 3.02 -8.06
N PRO A 78 16.20 3.59 -9.24
CA PRO A 78 17.19 4.45 -9.91
C PRO A 78 17.68 5.60 -9.03
N ASP A 79 18.92 6.03 -9.21
CA ASP A 79 19.51 7.12 -8.42
C ASP A 79 18.94 8.50 -8.78
N GLU A 80 18.53 8.70 -10.04
CA GLU A 80 17.97 9.96 -10.52
C GLU A 80 16.49 10.07 -10.15
N ASP A 81 16.08 11.18 -9.54
CA ASP A 81 14.74 11.41 -8.98
C ASP A 81 13.61 11.13 -9.98
N VAL A 82 13.65 11.69 -11.17
CA VAL A 82 12.58 11.54 -12.17
C VAL A 82 12.44 10.08 -12.61
N ARG A 83 13.56 9.36 -12.73
CA ARG A 83 13.55 7.93 -13.07
C ARG A 83 13.05 7.09 -11.89
N ALA A 84 13.43 7.46 -10.68
CA ALA A 84 12.97 6.80 -9.45
C ALA A 84 11.44 6.93 -9.28
N ALA A 85 10.90 8.13 -9.48
CA ALA A 85 9.45 8.36 -9.43
C ALA A 85 8.70 7.58 -10.51
N LYS A 86 9.20 7.54 -11.75
CA LYS A 86 8.64 6.72 -12.83
C LYS A 86 8.71 5.22 -12.51
N TRP A 87 9.82 4.76 -11.94
CA TRP A 87 9.98 3.38 -11.50
C TRP A 87 8.97 3.01 -10.43
N ALA A 88 8.72 3.89 -9.46
CA ALA A 88 7.74 3.68 -8.40
C ALA A 88 6.32 3.53 -8.95
N VAL A 89 5.91 4.39 -9.90
CA VAL A 89 4.61 4.28 -10.58
C VAL A 89 4.53 2.99 -11.37
N ALA A 90 5.51 2.73 -12.24
CA ALA A 90 5.51 1.56 -13.13
C ALA A 90 5.50 0.23 -12.36
N SER A 91 6.30 0.12 -11.30
CA SER A 91 6.34 -1.09 -10.46
C SER A 91 5.04 -1.32 -9.70
N MET A 92 4.39 -0.25 -9.23
CA MET A 92 3.09 -0.33 -8.56
C MET A 92 1.99 -0.78 -9.54
N GLU A 93 1.92 -0.17 -10.72
CA GLU A 93 0.94 -0.53 -11.76
C GLU A 93 1.16 -1.96 -12.27
N LEU A 94 2.41 -2.33 -12.57
CA LEU A 94 2.74 -3.70 -13.00
C LEU A 94 2.33 -4.71 -11.93
N GLY A 95 2.57 -4.41 -10.66
CA GLY A 95 2.15 -5.24 -9.55
C GLY A 95 0.63 -5.31 -9.37
N ALA A 96 -0.09 -4.23 -9.62
CA ALA A 96 -1.53 -4.15 -9.45
C ALA A 96 -2.30 -4.78 -10.63
N LEU A 97 -1.86 -4.53 -11.86
CA LEU A 97 -2.62 -4.86 -13.08
C LEU A 97 -2.19 -6.18 -13.72
N VAL A 98 -0.89 -6.49 -13.71
CA VAL A 98 -0.31 -7.65 -14.39
C VAL A 98 0.15 -8.72 -13.41
N CYS A 99 1.04 -8.36 -12.48
CA CYS A 99 1.58 -9.29 -11.48
C CYS A 99 0.65 -9.46 -10.28
N THR A 100 -0.62 -9.78 -10.53
CA THR A 100 -1.66 -9.91 -9.49
C THR A 100 -1.39 -11.07 -8.54
N ALA A 101 -2.03 -11.06 -7.36
CA ALA A 101 -1.77 -12.04 -6.33
C ALA A 101 -2.23 -13.46 -6.72
N ARG A 102 -3.44 -13.58 -7.30
CA ARG A 102 -4.08 -14.87 -7.58
C ARG A 102 -3.88 -15.35 -9.01
N SER A 103 -3.94 -14.43 -9.97
CA SER A 103 -3.93 -14.75 -11.41
C SER A 103 -3.00 -13.80 -12.15
N PRO A 104 -1.68 -13.92 -11.98
CA PRO A 104 -0.72 -13.05 -12.67
C PRO A 104 -0.72 -13.35 -14.18
N GLN A 105 -0.78 -12.27 -14.97
CA GLN A 105 -0.78 -12.32 -16.42
C GLN A 105 0.66 -12.31 -16.97
N CYS A 106 1.40 -13.39 -16.69
CA CYS A 106 2.82 -13.48 -17.04
C CYS A 106 3.10 -13.40 -18.54
N GLU A 107 2.14 -13.79 -19.37
CA GLU A 107 2.30 -13.81 -20.85
C GLU A 107 2.42 -12.40 -21.45
N VAL A 108 1.83 -11.39 -20.80
CA VAL A 108 1.93 -9.98 -21.20
C VAL A 108 2.85 -9.16 -20.33
N CYS A 109 3.58 -9.81 -19.41
CA CYS A 109 4.45 -9.12 -18.47
C CYS A 109 5.76 -8.67 -19.15
N PRO A 110 6.11 -7.37 -19.12
CA PRO A 110 7.30 -6.84 -19.80
C PRO A 110 8.62 -7.35 -19.22
N ILE A 111 8.61 -7.88 -17.99
CA ILE A 111 9.81 -8.43 -17.34
C ILE A 111 9.77 -9.97 -17.22
N ARG A 112 8.90 -10.62 -18.01
CA ARG A 112 8.70 -12.08 -17.94
C ARG A 112 9.99 -12.87 -18.04
N ASP A 113 10.80 -12.55 -19.02
CA ASP A 113 12.00 -13.33 -19.36
C ASP A 113 13.14 -13.18 -18.35
N SER A 114 13.13 -12.13 -17.56
CA SER A 114 14.05 -11.90 -16.44
C SER A 114 13.47 -12.26 -15.07
N CYS A 115 12.18 -12.61 -15.01
CA CYS A 115 11.51 -12.89 -13.76
C CYS A 115 11.92 -14.23 -13.17
N ARG A 116 12.60 -14.22 -12.03
CA ARG A 116 13.12 -15.43 -11.36
C ARG A 116 12.04 -16.47 -11.09
N TRP A 117 10.88 -16.03 -10.59
CA TRP A 117 9.76 -16.93 -10.31
C TRP A 117 9.23 -17.64 -11.55
N VAL A 118 9.21 -16.97 -12.72
CA VAL A 118 8.84 -17.59 -13.99
C VAL A 118 9.90 -18.55 -14.47
N ILE A 119 11.17 -18.16 -14.40
CA ILE A 119 12.34 -19.01 -14.77
C ILE A 119 12.36 -20.30 -13.93
N ASP A 120 12.05 -20.20 -12.64
CA ASP A 120 12.03 -21.32 -11.71
C ASP A 120 10.72 -22.16 -11.83
N GLY A 121 9.88 -21.91 -12.84
CA GLY A 121 8.67 -22.70 -13.09
C GLY A 121 7.46 -22.33 -12.21
N LYS A 122 7.46 -21.12 -11.64
CA LYS A 122 6.38 -20.59 -10.79
C LYS A 122 6.10 -21.43 -9.53
N PRO A 123 7.11 -21.71 -8.70
CA PRO A 123 6.92 -22.53 -7.52
C PRO A 123 5.91 -21.91 -6.54
N ASP A 124 5.09 -22.75 -5.91
CA ASP A 124 4.20 -22.35 -4.81
C ASP A 124 4.97 -22.37 -3.48
N ASN A 125 5.89 -21.43 -3.34
CA ASN A 125 6.79 -21.28 -2.20
C ASN A 125 6.47 -20.03 -1.37
N ALA A 126 5.23 -19.56 -1.41
CA ALA A 126 4.81 -18.40 -0.64
C ALA A 126 4.91 -18.67 0.87
N PRO A 127 5.42 -17.70 1.66
CA PRO A 127 5.37 -17.83 3.11
C PRO A 127 3.92 -17.92 3.60
N ALA A 128 3.69 -18.78 4.60
CA ALA A 128 2.36 -18.98 5.17
C ALA A 128 1.77 -17.64 5.64
N ARG A 129 0.63 -17.27 5.11
CA ARG A 129 -0.13 -16.08 5.52
C ARG A 129 -1.30 -16.49 6.39
N ARG A 130 -1.34 -15.99 7.62
CA ARG A 130 -2.58 -15.99 8.40
C ARG A 130 -3.47 -14.89 7.81
N GLY A 131 -4.57 -15.27 7.15
CA GLY A 131 -5.58 -14.32 6.71
C GLY A 131 -6.13 -13.56 7.92
N GLN A 132 -6.14 -12.23 7.88
CA GLN A 132 -6.90 -11.47 8.87
C GLN A 132 -8.40 -11.70 8.60
N PRO A 133 -9.18 -12.06 9.60
CA PRO A 133 -10.62 -12.14 9.44
C PRO A 133 -11.13 -10.74 9.03
N TRP A 134 -12.03 -10.70 8.07
CA TRP A 134 -12.67 -9.45 7.65
C TRP A 134 -13.93 -9.19 8.47
N LYS A 135 -14.69 -10.25 8.72
CA LYS A 135 -16.00 -10.17 9.39
C LYS A 135 -15.85 -9.73 10.84
N GLY A 136 -16.59 -8.71 11.24
CA GLY A 136 -16.61 -8.19 12.61
C GLY A 136 -15.41 -7.28 12.98
N THR A 137 -14.53 -6.91 12.03
CA THR A 137 -13.38 -6.07 12.32
C THR A 137 -13.73 -4.59 12.30
N ASP A 138 -12.93 -3.76 13.01
CA ASP A 138 -13.03 -2.28 12.95
C ASP A 138 -12.84 -1.75 11.52
N ARG A 139 -12.05 -2.44 10.70
CA ARG A 139 -11.89 -2.08 9.29
C ARG A 139 -13.19 -2.28 8.51
N GLN A 140 -13.93 -3.36 8.76
CA GLN A 140 -15.25 -3.58 8.16
C GLN A 140 -16.24 -2.53 8.67
N CYS A 141 -16.28 -2.31 9.98
CA CYS A 141 -17.14 -1.30 10.60
C CYS A 141 -16.95 0.09 9.97
N ARG A 142 -15.71 0.57 9.90
CA ARG A 142 -15.39 1.84 9.24
C ARG A 142 -15.81 1.87 7.76
N GLY A 143 -15.61 0.76 7.05
CA GLY A 143 -16.04 0.64 5.64
C GLY A 143 -17.54 0.83 5.48
N VAL A 144 -18.35 0.23 6.34
CA VAL A 144 -19.82 0.36 6.33
C VAL A 144 -20.25 1.78 6.67
N ILE A 145 -19.68 2.39 7.71
CA ILE A 145 -19.96 3.79 8.10
C ILE A 145 -19.61 4.75 6.95
N MET A 146 -18.42 4.60 6.35
CA MET A 146 -17.98 5.43 5.23
C MET A 146 -18.85 5.26 4.00
N ASP A 147 -19.39 4.08 3.76
CA ASP A 147 -20.31 3.85 2.63
C ASP A 147 -21.62 4.62 2.81
N VAL A 148 -22.18 4.64 4.01
CA VAL A 148 -23.35 5.46 4.33
C VAL A 148 -23.08 6.96 4.09
N VAL A 149 -21.92 7.45 4.54
CA VAL A 149 -21.53 8.85 4.35
C VAL A 149 -21.38 9.20 2.87
N ARG A 150 -20.69 8.37 2.09
CA ARG A 150 -20.48 8.55 0.64
C ARG A 150 -21.78 8.58 -0.15
N ASN A 151 -22.72 7.71 0.24
CA ASN A 151 -24.03 7.62 -0.44
C ASN A 151 -25.04 8.68 0.04
N SER A 152 -24.62 9.64 0.89
CA SER A 152 -25.45 10.69 1.45
C SER A 152 -24.97 12.09 0.99
N PRO A 153 -25.28 12.53 -0.25
CA PRO A 153 -24.73 13.77 -0.84
C PRO A 153 -25.05 15.05 -0.05
N ARG A 154 -26.11 15.02 0.75
CA ARG A 154 -26.54 16.16 1.62
C ARG A 154 -26.00 16.05 3.05
N GLY A 155 -25.12 15.09 3.30
CA GLY A 155 -24.68 14.70 4.62
C GLY A 155 -25.66 13.73 5.30
N VAL A 156 -25.23 13.14 6.40
CA VAL A 156 -26.00 12.19 7.20
C VAL A 156 -25.82 12.51 8.68
N MET A 157 -26.87 12.37 9.48
CA MET A 157 -26.73 12.51 10.92
C MET A 157 -25.84 11.40 11.49
N VAL A 158 -24.99 11.76 12.43
CA VAL A 158 -24.04 10.83 13.07
C VAL A 158 -24.71 9.55 13.56
N GLN A 159 -25.88 9.67 14.22
CA GLN A 159 -26.63 8.50 14.71
C GLN A 159 -27.06 7.55 13.59
N MET A 160 -27.43 8.07 12.42
CA MET A 160 -27.79 7.23 11.26
C MET A 160 -26.57 6.51 10.71
N ALA A 161 -25.41 7.17 10.64
CA ALA A 161 -24.17 6.53 10.21
C ALA A 161 -23.73 5.43 11.20
N LEU A 162 -23.85 5.67 12.50
CA LEU A 162 -23.52 4.70 13.54
C LEU A 162 -24.49 3.50 13.57
N SER A 163 -25.76 3.69 13.30
CA SER A 163 -26.76 2.60 13.28
C SER A 163 -26.58 1.61 12.13
N ALA A 164 -25.73 1.93 11.15
CA ALA A 164 -25.38 1.02 10.07
C ALA A 164 -24.51 -0.17 10.52
N TRP A 165 -23.97 -0.12 11.74
CA TRP A 165 -23.20 -1.20 12.34
C TRP A 165 -23.88 -1.73 13.62
N PRO A 166 -23.96 -3.06 13.81
CA PRO A 166 -24.75 -3.65 14.90
C PRO A 166 -24.17 -3.41 16.31
N GLU A 167 -22.85 -3.17 16.42
CA GLU A 167 -22.16 -2.99 17.70
C GLU A 167 -21.90 -1.50 17.96
N PRO A 168 -22.67 -0.82 18.84
CA PRO A 168 -22.61 0.64 19.03
C PRO A 168 -21.23 1.16 19.46
N ASP A 169 -20.57 0.44 20.39
CA ASP A 169 -19.24 0.84 20.87
C ASP A 169 -18.19 0.73 19.76
N GLN A 170 -18.28 -0.30 18.93
CA GLN A 170 -17.39 -0.45 17.78
C GLN A 170 -17.66 0.62 16.71
N ALA A 171 -18.94 0.93 16.47
CA ALA A 171 -19.33 2.00 15.54
C ALA A 171 -18.78 3.35 16.00
N SER A 172 -18.90 3.68 17.29
CA SER A 172 -18.39 4.93 17.85
C SER A 172 -16.89 5.05 17.72
N ARG A 173 -16.12 4.00 18.04
CA ARG A 173 -14.67 3.97 17.81
C ARG A 173 -14.32 4.07 16.33
N GLY A 174 -15.09 3.39 15.48
CA GLY A 174 -14.92 3.42 14.04
C GLY A 174 -15.08 4.81 13.44
N LEU A 175 -16.03 5.58 13.92
CA LEU A 175 -16.29 6.95 13.47
C LEU A 175 -15.16 7.91 13.89
N VAL A 176 -14.66 7.81 15.13
CA VAL A 176 -13.55 8.65 15.63
C VAL A 176 -12.25 8.39 14.85
N ALA A 177 -12.08 7.17 14.30
CA ALA A 177 -10.92 6.77 13.54
C ALA A 177 -11.06 7.01 12.01
N CYS A 178 -12.17 7.61 11.56
CA CYS A 178 -12.37 8.07 10.19
C CYS A 178 -11.94 9.51 10.04
#